data_55b8372199c1b40242ec44cf4e3bbba4
#
_entry.id   55b8372199c1b40242ec44cf4e3bbba4
#
_cell.length_a   1.000
_cell.length_b   1.000
_cell.length_c   1.000
_cell.angle_alpha   90.00
_cell.angle_beta   90.00
_cell.angle_gamma   90.00
#
_symmetry.space_group_name_H-M   'P 1'
#
loop_
_entity.id
_entity.type
_entity.pdbx_description
1 polymer ?
#
loop_
_entity_poly.entity_id
_entity_poly.type
_entity_poly.pdbx_seq_one_letter_code
_entity_poly.pdbx_strand_id
1 'polypeptide(L)'
;MNKQTIYDLKPEGKTVYIRVDYNVPHDKEGHITDDRRIVATLPTLRYLLDHGAALVIASHMGRPKGEVKPDLSLAPVAKRLAELLHMDVKFASDCIGEEAKEKKAALAPGEVLLLENLRFHKEEEKNDPAFAKALVEGCDLAVNDAFGVSHRSHASIAGVGKLMPMVSGLLLKKEIDFLDGVIEKPERPFAAIIGGAKISDKIQVIANLMEKADVILIGGGMANTFVAAEGYDMGKSLQDKDRFDLARNLMKKAHDMGSEIMLPVDFMAGDAFAEDANTKVLSKEEFQDPWMVLDIGPKTIELYVETLKKMKTVVWNGPMGVFEMEPFSKGTFTIAKAMADLDATTVIGGGESASVVDELGLGDKFSHVSTGGGASLEMLEGMVLPGVAILADKE
;
A
#
# COMPACT_ATOMS: atom_id res chain seq x y z
N MET A 1 2.22 12.38 12.45
CA MET A 1 3.71 12.45 12.59
C MET A 1 4.19 13.88 12.38
N ASN A 2 5.15 14.39 13.18
CA ASN A 2 5.61 15.81 13.08
C ASN A 2 6.78 15.95 12.10
N LYS A 3 6.53 15.71 10.81
CA LYS A 3 7.54 15.79 9.74
C LYS A 3 7.32 17.00 8.85
N GLN A 4 8.43 17.59 8.36
CA GLN A 4 8.37 18.66 7.36
C GLN A 4 7.82 18.15 6.04
N THR A 5 7.16 19.05 5.32
CA THR A 5 6.52 18.81 4.03
C THR A 5 7.01 19.83 3.00
N ILE A 6 6.61 19.70 1.76
CA ILE A 6 6.92 20.70 0.72
C ILE A 6 6.41 22.12 1.08
N TYR A 7 5.43 22.27 1.98
CA TYR A 7 4.97 23.57 2.45
C TYR A 7 5.98 24.30 3.34
N ASP A 8 6.93 23.57 3.92
CA ASP A 8 7.99 24.12 4.77
C ASP A 8 9.24 24.51 3.96
N LEU A 9 9.24 24.27 2.62
CA LEU A 9 10.34 24.60 1.72
C LEU A 9 10.22 26.02 1.13
N LYS A 10 11.37 26.53 0.67
CA LYS A 10 11.48 27.73 -0.18
C LYS A 10 12.02 27.30 -1.55
N PRO A 11 11.18 26.83 -2.46
CA PRO A 11 11.61 26.18 -3.69
C PRO A 11 11.91 27.16 -4.85
N GLU A 12 11.61 28.44 -4.71
CA GLU A 12 11.84 29.47 -5.75
C GLU A 12 13.30 29.49 -6.21
N GLY A 13 13.52 29.31 -7.50
CA GLY A 13 14.84 29.28 -8.12
C GLY A 13 15.73 28.09 -7.71
N LYS A 14 15.16 27.07 -7.07
CA LYS A 14 15.86 25.88 -6.60
C LYS A 14 15.62 24.69 -7.49
N THR A 15 16.63 23.81 -7.59
CA THR A 15 16.49 22.49 -8.20
C THR A 15 16.12 21.49 -7.13
N VAL A 16 14.93 20.88 -7.26
CA VAL A 16 14.35 19.97 -6.28
C VAL A 16 14.46 18.54 -6.79
N TYR A 17 15.18 17.69 -6.07
CA TYR A 17 15.14 16.24 -6.27
C TYR A 17 13.87 15.67 -5.66
N ILE A 18 13.13 14.86 -6.43
CA ILE A 18 11.88 14.25 -5.98
C ILE A 18 11.91 12.74 -6.24
N ARG A 19 11.81 11.94 -5.19
CA ARG A 19 11.62 10.49 -5.31
C ARG A 19 10.13 10.18 -5.36
N VAL A 20 9.70 9.55 -6.44
CA VAL A 20 8.31 9.12 -6.67
C VAL A 20 8.24 7.61 -6.95
N ASP A 21 7.06 7.03 -6.88
CA ASP A 21 6.83 5.62 -7.25
C ASP A 21 6.03 5.53 -8.56
N TYR A 22 6.73 5.51 -9.67
CA TYR A 22 6.18 5.34 -11.02
C TYR A 22 6.33 3.91 -11.54
N ASN A 23 6.39 2.94 -10.64
CA ASN A 23 6.31 1.52 -10.99
C ASN A 23 4.88 1.17 -11.41
N VAL A 24 4.50 1.59 -12.61
CA VAL A 24 3.16 1.44 -13.18
C VAL A 24 3.09 0.21 -14.10
N PRO A 25 1.91 -0.45 -14.20
CA PRO A 25 1.73 -1.55 -15.14
C PRO A 25 1.71 -1.06 -16.58
N HIS A 26 2.21 -1.88 -17.49
CA HIS A 26 2.24 -1.63 -18.91
C HIS A 26 1.94 -2.91 -19.70
N ASP A 27 1.43 -2.75 -20.91
CA ASP A 27 1.17 -3.85 -21.83
C ASP A 27 2.46 -4.34 -22.52
N LYS A 28 2.34 -5.33 -23.39
CA LYS A 28 3.48 -5.90 -24.12
C LYS A 28 4.11 -4.92 -25.12
N GLU A 29 3.37 -3.92 -25.53
CA GLU A 29 3.78 -2.84 -26.42
C GLU A 29 4.42 -1.66 -25.66
N GLY A 30 4.43 -1.73 -24.31
CA GLY A 30 4.99 -0.70 -23.42
C GLY A 30 4.05 0.47 -23.13
N HIS A 31 2.75 0.37 -23.46
CA HIS A 31 1.78 1.39 -23.09
C HIS A 31 1.39 1.23 -21.63
N ILE A 32 1.33 2.35 -20.91
CA ILE A 32 0.89 2.37 -19.51
C ILE A 32 -0.60 2.03 -19.45
N THR A 33 -0.95 0.99 -18.71
CA THR A 33 -2.34 0.52 -18.56
C THR A 33 -3.03 1.10 -17.34
N ASP A 34 -2.25 1.64 -16.37
CA ASP A 34 -2.75 2.32 -15.18
C ASP A 34 -1.75 3.40 -14.75
N ASP A 35 -2.18 4.66 -14.78
CA ASP A 35 -1.34 5.82 -14.46
C ASP A 35 -1.63 6.46 -13.08
N ARG A 36 -2.47 5.83 -12.24
CA ARG A 36 -2.90 6.39 -10.95
C ARG A 36 -1.73 6.83 -10.06
N ARG A 37 -0.62 6.09 -10.06
CA ARG A 37 0.58 6.46 -9.29
C ARG A 37 1.23 7.74 -9.80
N ILE A 38 1.18 7.97 -11.10
CA ILE A 38 1.68 9.22 -11.69
C ILE A 38 0.74 10.37 -11.31
N VAL A 39 -0.57 10.17 -11.51
CA VAL A 39 -1.60 11.17 -11.18
C VAL A 39 -1.55 11.55 -9.70
N ALA A 40 -1.33 10.60 -8.81
CA ALA A 40 -1.28 10.85 -7.36
C ALA A 40 -0.15 11.81 -6.93
N THR A 41 0.91 11.96 -7.71
CA THR A 41 2.03 12.87 -7.42
C THR A 41 1.83 14.28 -8.00
N LEU A 42 0.88 14.47 -8.90
CA LEU A 42 0.68 15.76 -9.58
C LEU A 42 0.48 16.94 -8.61
N PRO A 43 -0.24 16.81 -7.49
CA PRO A 43 -0.34 17.91 -6.52
C PRO A 43 1.01 18.37 -5.98
N THR A 44 1.93 17.45 -5.67
CA THR A 44 3.30 17.77 -5.24
C THR A 44 4.07 18.50 -6.33
N LEU A 45 4.04 17.96 -7.55
CA LEU A 45 4.80 18.51 -8.67
C LEU A 45 4.31 19.91 -9.04
N ARG A 46 2.99 20.10 -9.16
CA ARG A 46 2.37 21.39 -9.46
C ARG A 46 2.68 22.42 -8.40
N TYR A 47 2.55 22.07 -7.13
CA TYR A 47 2.89 23.00 -6.04
C TYR A 47 4.33 23.51 -6.18
N LEU A 48 5.31 22.64 -6.40
CA LEU A 48 6.72 23.02 -6.54
C LEU A 48 6.98 23.87 -7.80
N LEU A 49 6.37 23.49 -8.93
CA LEU A 49 6.46 24.25 -10.19
C LEU A 49 5.85 25.64 -10.07
N ASP A 50 4.66 25.76 -9.47
CA ASP A 50 3.96 27.03 -9.23
C ASP A 50 4.74 27.95 -8.31
N HIS A 51 5.62 27.39 -7.47
CA HIS A 51 6.54 28.14 -6.61
C HIS A 51 7.95 28.31 -7.18
N GLY A 52 8.09 28.14 -8.49
CA GLY A 52 9.33 28.49 -9.22
C GLY A 52 10.47 27.48 -9.08
N ALA A 53 10.23 26.23 -8.76
CA ALA A 53 11.24 25.19 -8.73
C ALA A 53 11.56 24.63 -10.13
N ALA A 54 12.77 24.10 -10.31
CA ALA A 54 13.10 23.10 -11.31
C ALA A 54 13.04 21.71 -10.69
N LEU A 55 12.49 20.71 -11.39
CA LEU A 55 12.26 19.38 -10.83
C LEU A 55 13.16 18.31 -11.43
N VAL A 56 13.83 17.53 -10.59
CA VAL A 56 14.57 16.31 -10.96
C VAL A 56 13.82 15.13 -10.34
N ILE A 57 13.11 14.38 -11.17
CA ILE A 57 12.25 13.28 -10.73
C ILE A 57 12.99 11.96 -10.88
N ALA A 58 13.01 11.16 -9.83
CA ALA A 58 13.64 9.85 -9.79
C ALA A 58 12.63 8.76 -9.39
N SER A 59 12.62 7.66 -10.12
CA SER A 59 11.76 6.51 -9.84
C SER A 59 12.41 5.20 -10.27
N HIS A 60 11.73 4.10 -9.95
CA HIS A 60 12.06 2.77 -10.45
C HIS A 60 10.91 2.18 -11.27
N MET A 61 11.23 1.17 -12.09
CA MET A 61 10.28 0.33 -12.80
C MET A 61 10.71 -1.13 -12.67
N GLY A 62 9.81 -1.98 -12.19
CA GLY A 62 10.03 -3.42 -12.11
C GLY A 62 11.21 -3.85 -11.24
N ARG A 63 11.80 -5.00 -11.59
CA ARG A 63 12.95 -5.61 -10.89
C ARG A 63 14.05 -6.02 -11.87
N PRO A 64 14.78 -5.08 -12.47
CA PRO A 64 15.82 -5.36 -13.47
C PRO A 64 17.10 -5.97 -12.88
N LYS A 65 17.27 -5.99 -11.56
CA LYS A 65 18.42 -6.58 -10.84
C LYS A 65 19.77 -5.92 -11.17
N GLY A 66 19.78 -4.62 -11.41
CA GLY A 66 21.00 -3.86 -11.72
C GLY A 66 21.45 -4.01 -13.17
N GLU A 67 20.54 -4.36 -14.07
CA GLU A 67 20.79 -4.47 -15.50
C GLU A 67 19.88 -3.50 -16.27
N VAL A 68 20.39 -2.94 -17.36
CA VAL A 68 19.56 -2.13 -18.27
C VAL A 68 18.64 -3.04 -19.07
N LYS A 69 17.32 -2.86 -18.89
CA LYS A 69 16.27 -3.59 -19.62
C LYS A 69 15.34 -2.59 -20.30
N PRO A 70 15.36 -2.50 -21.65
CA PRO A 70 14.59 -1.51 -22.40
C PRO A 70 13.08 -1.52 -22.09
N ASP A 71 12.50 -2.68 -21.82
CA ASP A 71 11.09 -2.88 -21.45
C ASP A 71 10.75 -2.34 -20.04
N LEU A 72 11.76 -2.02 -19.23
CA LEU A 72 11.63 -1.39 -17.92
C LEU A 72 12.14 0.06 -17.90
N SER A 73 12.28 0.69 -19.06
CA SER A 73 12.63 2.12 -19.16
C SER A 73 11.49 3.01 -18.68
N LEU A 74 11.83 4.14 -18.07
CA LEU A 74 10.90 5.18 -17.68
C LEU A 74 10.56 6.17 -18.80
N ALA A 75 11.09 5.99 -20.02
CA ALA A 75 10.78 6.87 -21.15
C ALA A 75 9.28 6.98 -21.46
N PRO A 76 8.47 5.89 -21.44
CA PRO A 76 7.01 6.00 -21.59
C PRO A 76 6.35 6.81 -20.46
N VAL A 77 6.89 6.73 -19.25
CA VAL A 77 6.39 7.51 -18.09
C VAL A 77 6.67 8.99 -18.28
N ALA A 78 7.84 9.37 -18.82
CA ALA A 78 8.16 10.77 -19.14
C ALA A 78 7.14 11.37 -20.11
N LYS A 79 6.78 10.61 -21.15
CA LYS A 79 5.75 11.02 -22.12
C LYS A 79 4.38 11.19 -21.47
N ARG A 80 3.97 10.22 -20.64
CA ARG A 80 2.67 10.31 -19.94
C ARG A 80 2.63 11.46 -18.94
N LEU A 81 3.73 11.69 -18.24
CA LEU A 81 3.84 12.80 -17.29
C LEU A 81 3.74 14.16 -17.99
N ALA A 82 4.36 14.30 -19.19
CA ALA A 82 4.25 15.52 -20.00
C ALA A 82 2.80 15.82 -20.40
N GLU A 83 2.04 14.79 -20.81
CA GLU A 83 0.62 14.90 -21.12
C GLU A 83 -0.19 15.39 -19.88
N LEU A 84 0.05 14.81 -18.72
CA LEU A 84 -0.67 15.11 -17.48
C LEU A 84 -0.33 16.49 -16.91
N LEU A 85 0.92 16.93 -17.06
CA LEU A 85 1.36 18.27 -16.64
C LEU A 85 1.03 19.36 -17.67
N HIS A 86 0.70 18.99 -18.93
CA HIS A 86 0.52 19.88 -20.07
C HIS A 86 1.78 20.73 -20.35
N MET A 87 2.95 20.11 -20.21
CA MET A 87 4.24 20.75 -20.45
C MET A 87 5.29 19.72 -20.91
N ASP A 88 6.42 20.21 -21.41
CA ASP A 88 7.55 19.35 -21.77
C ASP A 88 8.20 18.72 -20.52
N VAL A 89 8.51 17.43 -20.59
CA VAL A 89 9.26 16.69 -19.57
C VAL A 89 10.51 16.12 -20.26
N LYS A 90 11.66 16.68 -19.88
CA LYS A 90 12.98 16.20 -20.33
C LYS A 90 13.22 14.80 -19.75
N PHE A 91 13.97 13.97 -20.48
CA PHE A 91 14.33 12.62 -20.04
C PHE A 91 15.84 12.42 -20.15
N ALA A 92 16.46 11.84 -19.13
CA ALA A 92 17.85 11.43 -19.14
C ALA A 92 17.94 9.91 -19.33
N SER A 93 18.81 9.45 -20.21
CA SER A 93 18.99 8.03 -20.56
C SER A 93 19.65 7.19 -19.46
N ASP A 94 20.13 7.85 -18.40
CA ASP A 94 20.60 7.25 -17.15
C ASP A 94 20.22 8.17 -15.97
N CYS A 95 20.20 7.63 -14.76
CA CYS A 95 19.89 8.40 -13.56
C CYS A 95 21.15 9.06 -12.92
N ILE A 96 22.34 8.65 -13.31
CA ILE A 96 23.65 9.21 -12.92
C ILE A 96 24.53 9.36 -14.15
N GLY A 97 25.74 9.84 -13.94
CA GLY A 97 26.73 10.03 -15.03
C GLY A 97 26.67 11.42 -15.67
N GLU A 98 27.50 11.64 -16.68
CA GLU A 98 27.73 12.98 -17.25
C GLU A 98 26.46 13.55 -17.92
N GLU A 99 25.73 12.75 -18.72
CA GLU A 99 24.49 13.20 -19.33
C GLU A 99 23.45 13.68 -18.31
N ALA A 100 23.23 12.88 -17.25
CA ALA A 100 22.30 13.25 -16.20
C ALA A 100 22.73 14.54 -15.48
N LYS A 101 24.02 14.69 -15.23
CA LYS A 101 24.61 15.88 -14.60
C LYS A 101 24.44 17.13 -15.48
N GLU A 102 24.76 17.04 -16.77
CA GLU A 102 24.58 18.14 -17.72
C GLU A 102 23.12 18.56 -17.83
N LYS A 103 22.20 17.59 -17.94
CA LYS A 103 20.75 17.85 -18.02
C LYS A 103 20.20 18.51 -16.74
N LYS A 104 20.67 18.09 -15.57
CA LYS A 104 20.31 18.74 -14.28
C LYS A 104 20.82 20.19 -14.25
N ALA A 105 22.08 20.42 -14.63
CA ALA A 105 22.68 21.73 -14.62
C ALA A 105 22.03 22.72 -15.61
N ALA A 106 21.44 22.20 -16.69
CA ALA A 106 20.75 22.99 -17.72
C ALA A 106 19.26 23.29 -17.39
N LEU A 107 18.72 22.78 -16.28
CA LEU A 107 17.34 23.02 -15.89
C LEU A 107 17.11 24.48 -15.46
N ALA A 108 16.12 25.12 -16.05
CA ALA A 108 15.60 26.40 -15.60
C ALA A 108 14.41 26.20 -14.63
N PRO A 109 14.09 27.21 -13.78
CA PRO A 109 12.87 27.19 -12.98
C PRO A 109 11.63 26.94 -13.85
N GLY A 110 10.75 26.07 -13.39
CA GLY A 110 9.56 25.63 -14.12
C GLY A 110 9.79 24.45 -15.09
N GLU A 111 11.01 23.95 -15.23
CA GLU A 111 11.31 22.78 -16.07
C GLU A 111 11.36 21.48 -15.25
N VAL A 112 11.09 20.37 -15.94
CA VAL A 112 11.03 19.01 -15.37
C VAL A 112 11.98 18.07 -16.12
N LEU A 113 12.80 17.33 -15.37
CA LEU A 113 13.64 16.23 -15.84
C LEU A 113 13.24 14.94 -15.13
N LEU A 114 12.86 13.90 -15.87
CA LEU A 114 12.75 12.54 -15.36
C LEU A 114 14.04 11.78 -15.65
N LEU A 115 14.62 11.19 -14.63
CA LEU A 115 15.78 10.31 -14.73
C LEU A 115 15.35 8.90 -15.14
N GLU A 116 16.26 8.14 -15.78
CA GLU A 116 16.02 6.73 -16.09
C GLU A 116 15.96 5.87 -14.82
N ASN A 117 15.44 4.66 -14.96
CA ASN A 117 15.15 3.69 -13.91
C ASN A 117 16.34 3.50 -12.95
N LEU A 118 16.14 3.91 -11.70
CA LEU A 118 17.12 3.79 -10.63
C LEU A 118 17.65 2.36 -10.43
N ARG A 119 16.80 1.35 -10.66
CA ARG A 119 17.13 -0.07 -10.45
C ARG A 119 17.92 -0.69 -11.60
N PHE A 120 18.24 0.09 -12.64
CA PHE A 120 19.27 -0.33 -13.61
C PHE A 120 20.67 -0.35 -12.95
N HIS A 121 20.80 0.30 -11.80
CA HIS A 121 21.99 0.27 -10.94
C HIS A 121 21.70 -0.55 -9.68
N LYS A 122 22.52 -1.59 -9.44
CA LYS A 122 22.45 -2.42 -8.21
C LYS A 122 22.74 -1.64 -6.94
N GLU A 123 23.42 -0.50 -7.06
CA GLU A 123 23.78 0.42 -6.00
C GLU A 123 22.54 1.04 -5.32
N GLU A 124 21.43 1.18 -6.06
CA GLU A 124 20.15 1.67 -5.53
C GLU A 124 19.65 0.78 -4.37
N GLU A 125 19.49 -0.52 -4.62
CA GLU A 125 18.98 -1.45 -3.62
C GLU A 125 19.98 -1.73 -2.49
N LYS A 126 21.28 -1.50 -2.73
CA LYS A 126 22.35 -1.63 -1.73
C LYS A 126 22.53 -0.39 -0.85
N ASN A 127 21.78 0.68 -1.11
CA ASN A 127 21.92 1.94 -0.41
C ASN A 127 23.35 2.51 -0.47
N ASP A 128 23.96 2.46 -1.67
CA ASP A 128 25.34 2.92 -1.88
C ASP A 128 25.45 4.44 -1.73
N PRO A 129 26.36 4.95 -0.87
CA PRO A 129 26.49 6.39 -0.61
C PRO A 129 27.00 7.19 -1.81
N ALA A 130 27.85 6.62 -2.66
CA ALA A 130 28.38 7.30 -3.85
C ALA A 130 27.28 7.44 -4.90
N PHE A 131 26.44 6.42 -5.06
CA PHE A 131 25.27 6.46 -5.94
C PHE A 131 24.26 7.51 -5.45
N ALA A 132 23.94 7.52 -4.15
CA ALA A 132 23.05 8.53 -3.57
C ALA A 132 23.55 9.95 -3.81
N LYS A 133 24.88 10.19 -3.67
CA LYS A 133 25.49 11.48 -3.94
C LYS A 133 25.37 11.88 -5.41
N ALA A 134 25.60 10.95 -6.34
CA ALA A 134 25.48 11.22 -7.78
C ALA A 134 24.01 11.54 -8.18
N LEU A 135 23.03 10.93 -7.53
CA LEU A 135 21.62 11.21 -7.78
C LEU A 135 21.23 12.66 -7.50
N VAL A 136 21.75 13.24 -6.42
CA VAL A 136 21.40 14.61 -5.98
C VAL A 136 22.44 15.67 -6.33
N GLU A 137 23.47 15.30 -7.06
CA GLU A 137 24.46 16.28 -7.56
C GLU A 137 23.77 17.35 -8.39
N GLY A 138 23.94 18.61 -8.01
CA GLY A 138 23.29 19.75 -8.64
C GLY A 138 21.85 20.03 -8.16
N CYS A 139 21.36 19.32 -7.15
CA CYS A 139 20.07 19.58 -6.52
C CYS A 139 20.25 20.33 -5.19
N ASP A 140 19.34 21.26 -4.90
CA ASP A 140 19.35 22.10 -3.68
C ASP A 140 18.50 21.53 -2.56
N LEU A 141 17.38 20.86 -2.92
CA LEU A 141 16.37 20.36 -2.01
C LEU A 141 16.00 18.92 -2.36
N ALA A 142 15.52 18.15 -1.38
CA ALA A 142 15.09 16.78 -1.58
C ALA A 142 13.66 16.53 -1.03
N VAL A 143 12.86 15.82 -1.80
CA VAL A 143 11.47 15.43 -1.47
C VAL A 143 11.30 13.94 -1.64
N ASN A 144 10.69 13.28 -0.65
CA ASN A 144 10.16 11.93 -0.78
C ASN A 144 8.65 11.97 -0.97
N ASP A 145 8.16 11.51 -2.11
CA ASP A 145 6.75 11.35 -2.42
C ASP A 145 6.42 9.92 -2.88
N ALA A 146 7.27 8.97 -2.46
CA ALA A 146 7.23 7.56 -2.87
C ALA A 146 6.86 6.64 -1.69
N PHE A 147 5.61 6.73 -1.22
CA PHE A 147 5.16 5.92 -0.09
C PHE A 147 5.37 4.41 -0.33
N GLY A 148 5.00 3.90 -1.52
CA GLY A 148 5.09 2.47 -1.85
C GLY A 148 6.47 1.83 -1.73
N VAL A 149 7.55 2.62 -1.71
CA VAL A 149 8.92 2.15 -1.50
C VAL A 149 9.57 2.69 -0.22
N SER A 150 8.83 3.45 0.57
CA SER A 150 9.35 4.04 1.82
C SER A 150 9.65 3.01 2.92
N HIS A 151 9.21 1.76 2.76
CA HIS A 151 9.58 0.62 3.60
C HIS A 151 10.98 0.03 3.25
N ARG A 152 11.65 0.55 2.22
CA ARG A 152 12.97 0.11 1.78
C ARG A 152 14.04 1.15 2.10
N SER A 153 15.21 0.68 2.61
CA SER A 153 16.38 1.53 2.83
C SER A 153 17.22 1.64 1.56
N HIS A 154 16.63 2.18 0.47
CA HIS A 154 17.34 2.36 -0.80
C HIS A 154 18.08 3.68 -0.89
N ALA A 155 19.09 3.75 -1.77
CA ALA A 155 19.96 4.93 -1.92
C ALA A 155 19.19 6.21 -2.27
N SER A 156 18.17 6.10 -3.14
CA SER A 156 17.36 7.23 -3.60
C SER A 156 16.48 7.89 -2.52
N ILE A 157 16.30 7.23 -1.37
CA ILE A 157 15.56 7.75 -0.21
C ILE A 157 16.48 7.82 1.00
N ALA A 158 16.82 6.66 1.59
CA ALA A 158 17.58 6.59 2.83
C ALA A 158 19.00 7.15 2.64
N GLY A 159 19.63 6.88 1.51
CA GLY A 159 20.97 7.42 1.17
C GLY A 159 20.94 8.93 0.97
N VAL A 160 20.01 9.42 0.16
CA VAL A 160 19.84 10.87 -0.10
C VAL A 160 19.50 11.63 1.19
N GLY A 161 18.58 11.11 2.02
CA GLY A 161 18.22 11.77 3.26
C GLY A 161 19.35 11.87 4.30
N LYS A 162 20.41 11.08 4.16
CA LYS A 162 21.66 11.25 4.96
C LYS A 162 22.57 12.34 4.44
N LEU A 163 22.42 12.74 3.18
CA LEU A 163 23.27 13.75 2.53
C LEU A 163 22.65 15.15 2.64
N MET A 164 21.33 15.25 2.61
CA MET A 164 20.63 16.53 2.68
C MET A 164 19.26 16.34 3.34
N PRO A 165 18.70 17.38 4.00
CA PRO A 165 17.36 17.31 4.55
C PRO A 165 16.34 16.93 3.48
N MET A 166 15.53 15.91 3.77
CA MET A 166 14.46 15.44 2.90
C MET A 166 13.11 15.70 3.55
N VAL A 167 12.17 16.24 2.81
CA VAL A 167 10.82 16.51 3.31
C VAL A 167 9.79 15.64 2.59
N SER A 168 8.59 15.57 3.14
CA SER A 168 7.48 14.81 2.55
C SER A 168 6.82 15.58 1.40
N GLY A 169 6.57 14.90 0.28
CA GLY A 169 5.57 15.33 -0.70
C GLY A 169 4.14 15.15 -0.17
N LEU A 170 3.16 15.61 -0.94
CA LEU A 170 1.76 15.62 -0.52
C LEU A 170 1.13 14.22 -0.54
N LEU A 171 1.56 13.34 -1.46
CA LEU A 171 1.11 11.94 -1.50
C LEU A 171 1.61 11.20 -0.24
N LEU A 172 2.90 11.26 0.03
CA LEU A 172 3.48 10.63 1.22
C LEU A 172 2.87 11.19 2.51
N LYS A 173 2.67 12.52 2.58
CA LYS A 173 1.97 13.15 3.72
C LYS A 173 0.58 12.58 3.93
N LYS A 174 -0.22 12.46 2.86
CA LYS A 174 -1.57 11.92 2.92
C LYS A 174 -1.56 10.47 3.43
N GLU A 175 -0.67 9.63 2.92
CA GLU A 175 -0.52 8.24 3.38
C GLU A 175 -0.18 8.15 4.88
N ILE A 176 0.78 8.97 5.34
CA ILE A 176 1.17 9.03 6.75
C ILE A 176 0.01 9.52 7.62
N ASP A 177 -0.67 10.60 7.22
CA ASP A 177 -1.77 11.18 7.99
C ASP A 177 -2.92 10.20 8.18
N PHE A 178 -3.25 9.40 7.15
CA PHE A 178 -4.32 8.41 7.24
C PHE A 178 -3.88 7.13 7.96
N LEU A 179 -2.75 6.54 7.60
CA LEU A 179 -2.35 5.26 8.17
C LEU A 179 -1.83 5.38 9.62
N ASP A 180 -1.04 6.41 9.92
CA ASP A 180 -0.52 6.65 11.27
C ASP A 180 -1.55 7.41 12.14
N GLY A 181 -2.11 8.50 11.60
CA GLY A 181 -3.01 9.37 12.33
C GLY A 181 -4.32 8.69 12.73
N VAL A 182 -4.92 7.95 11.81
CA VAL A 182 -6.19 7.24 12.04
C VAL A 182 -6.00 6.06 13.00
N ILE A 183 -4.88 5.33 12.88
CA ILE A 183 -4.61 4.16 13.73
C ILE A 183 -4.22 4.59 15.14
N GLU A 184 -3.44 5.66 15.30
CA GLU A 184 -2.98 6.12 16.63
C GLU A 184 -4.08 6.84 17.42
N LYS A 185 -4.99 7.53 16.73
CA LYS A 185 -6.08 8.32 17.34
C LYS A 185 -7.40 8.09 16.62
N PRO A 186 -7.92 6.85 16.59
CA PRO A 186 -9.16 6.56 15.89
C PRO A 186 -10.36 7.22 16.57
N GLU A 187 -11.33 7.65 15.78
CA GLU A 187 -12.67 7.91 16.29
C GLU A 187 -13.33 6.54 16.59
N ARG A 188 -13.82 6.37 17.81
CA ARG A 188 -14.38 5.08 18.26
C ARG A 188 -15.90 5.05 18.07
N PRO A 189 -16.49 3.86 17.83
CA PRO A 189 -15.84 2.52 17.80
C PRO A 189 -14.99 2.32 16.56
N PHE A 190 -13.86 1.60 16.70
CA PHE A 190 -12.89 1.31 15.66
C PHE A 190 -12.87 -0.19 15.32
N ALA A 191 -13.08 -0.53 14.06
CA ALA A 191 -12.95 -1.89 13.53
C ALA A 191 -11.76 -2.02 12.59
N ALA A 192 -11.06 -3.15 12.69
CA ALA A 192 -10.10 -3.60 11.68
C ALA A 192 -10.65 -4.83 10.97
N ILE A 193 -10.59 -4.86 9.64
CA ILE A 193 -10.93 -6.01 8.81
C ILE A 193 -9.63 -6.58 8.28
N ILE A 194 -9.31 -7.82 8.65
CA ILE A 194 -8.07 -8.48 8.27
C ILE A 194 -8.41 -9.78 7.55
N GLY A 195 -8.04 -9.83 6.26
CA GLY A 195 -8.15 -11.01 5.43
C GLY A 195 -6.80 -11.48 4.90
N GLY A 196 -6.82 -12.52 4.10
CA GLY A 196 -5.63 -13.09 3.49
C GLY A 196 -5.53 -14.61 3.69
N ALA A 197 -4.48 -15.21 3.11
CA ALA A 197 -4.35 -16.66 3.06
C ALA A 197 -3.87 -17.28 4.38
N LYS A 198 -2.87 -16.69 5.03
CA LYS A 198 -2.20 -17.28 6.20
C LYS A 198 -2.09 -16.33 7.38
N ILE A 199 -2.30 -16.88 8.59
CA ILE A 199 -2.12 -16.13 9.84
C ILE A 199 -0.67 -15.64 10.01
N SER A 200 0.31 -16.44 9.60
CA SER A 200 1.74 -16.10 9.68
C SER A 200 2.10 -14.79 9.00
N ASP A 201 1.38 -14.42 7.95
CA ASP A 201 1.63 -13.21 7.16
C ASP A 201 1.02 -11.95 7.79
N LYS A 202 0.13 -12.12 8.77
CA LYS A 202 -0.67 -11.03 9.38
C LYS A 202 -0.56 -10.95 10.91
N ILE A 203 0.30 -11.75 11.54
CA ILE A 203 0.45 -11.79 13.00
C ILE A 203 0.73 -10.40 13.58
N GLN A 204 1.68 -9.67 12.99
CA GLN A 204 2.07 -8.36 13.50
C GLN A 204 0.97 -7.33 13.30
N VAL A 205 0.26 -7.40 12.17
CA VAL A 205 -0.91 -6.54 11.92
C VAL A 205 -1.98 -6.77 12.97
N ILE A 206 -2.35 -8.03 13.22
CA ILE A 206 -3.35 -8.39 14.22
C ILE A 206 -2.88 -7.94 15.62
N ALA A 207 -1.62 -8.23 15.97
CA ALA A 207 -1.05 -7.87 17.26
C ALA A 207 -1.04 -6.36 17.50
N ASN A 208 -0.70 -5.56 16.50
CA ASN A 208 -0.70 -4.09 16.61
C ASN A 208 -2.13 -3.54 16.66
N LEU A 209 -3.03 -4.05 15.82
CA LEU A 209 -4.38 -3.52 15.74
C LEU A 209 -5.27 -3.94 16.91
N MET A 210 -5.06 -5.11 17.54
CA MET A 210 -5.83 -5.49 18.73
C MET A 210 -5.55 -4.60 19.94
N GLU A 211 -4.43 -3.87 19.95
CA GLU A 211 -4.14 -2.87 20.99
C GLU A 211 -4.94 -1.56 20.79
N LYS A 212 -5.49 -1.37 19.58
CA LYS A 212 -6.08 -0.10 19.13
C LYS A 212 -7.55 -0.22 18.74
N ALA A 213 -7.94 -1.32 18.10
CA ALA A 213 -9.29 -1.56 17.61
C ALA A 213 -10.19 -2.15 18.71
N ASP A 214 -11.48 -1.78 18.67
CA ASP A 214 -12.51 -2.37 19.52
C ASP A 214 -12.91 -3.75 19.02
N VAL A 215 -12.85 -3.98 17.70
CA VAL A 215 -13.15 -5.27 17.08
C VAL A 215 -12.26 -5.52 15.86
N ILE A 216 -11.84 -6.77 15.67
CA ILE A 216 -11.12 -7.24 14.50
C ILE A 216 -11.97 -8.31 13.80
N LEU A 217 -12.37 -8.04 12.57
CA LEU A 217 -13.11 -8.95 11.71
C LEU A 217 -12.13 -9.76 10.88
N ILE A 218 -12.10 -11.07 11.06
CA ILE A 218 -11.17 -11.97 10.37
C ILE A 218 -11.88 -12.66 9.20
N GLY A 219 -11.19 -12.71 8.05
CA GLY A 219 -11.65 -13.41 6.85
C GLY A 219 -10.52 -14.07 6.07
N GLY A 220 -10.85 -14.63 4.91
CA GLY A 220 -9.89 -15.33 4.08
C GLY A 220 -9.42 -16.66 4.67
N GLY A 221 -8.39 -17.24 4.06
CA GLY A 221 -7.82 -18.54 4.49
C GLY A 221 -7.29 -18.56 5.91
N MET A 222 -6.82 -17.41 6.43
CA MET A 222 -6.33 -17.33 7.81
C MET A 222 -7.45 -17.52 8.85
N ALA A 223 -8.70 -17.19 8.52
CA ALA A 223 -9.85 -17.44 9.40
C ALA A 223 -10.00 -18.93 9.70
N ASN A 224 -9.69 -19.79 8.74
CA ASN A 224 -9.75 -21.24 8.90
C ASN A 224 -8.81 -21.74 10.01
N THR A 225 -7.62 -21.12 10.14
CA THR A 225 -6.68 -21.46 11.23
C THR A 225 -7.24 -21.08 12.59
N PHE A 226 -7.89 -19.93 12.72
CA PHE A 226 -8.55 -19.52 13.95
C PHE A 226 -9.72 -20.44 14.32
N VAL A 227 -10.60 -20.74 13.35
CA VAL A 227 -11.77 -21.61 13.58
C VAL A 227 -11.34 -23.04 13.89
N ALA A 228 -10.32 -23.58 13.22
CA ALA A 228 -9.74 -24.89 13.53
C ALA A 228 -9.08 -24.90 14.92
N ALA A 229 -8.46 -23.80 15.34
CA ALA A 229 -7.88 -23.65 16.68
C ALA A 229 -8.94 -23.66 17.80
N GLU A 230 -10.19 -23.32 17.50
CA GLU A 230 -11.35 -23.51 18.39
C GLU A 230 -11.82 -24.97 18.48
N GLY A 231 -11.32 -25.86 17.60
CA GLY A 231 -11.63 -27.29 17.60
C GLY A 231 -12.59 -27.74 16.50
N TYR A 232 -12.95 -26.87 15.55
CA TYR A 232 -13.81 -27.25 14.44
C TYR A 232 -13.03 -27.92 13.31
N ASP A 233 -13.67 -28.86 12.61
CA ASP A 233 -13.12 -29.44 11.40
C ASP A 233 -13.26 -28.44 10.23
N MET A 234 -12.17 -28.16 9.56
CA MET A 234 -12.15 -27.26 8.40
C MET A 234 -11.89 -28.00 7.07
N GLY A 235 -12.09 -29.31 7.04
CA GLY A 235 -11.97 -30.17 5.86
C GLY A 235 -10.66 -29.96 5.12
N LYS A 236 -10.74 -29.76 3.79
CA LYS A 236 -9.59 -29.50 2.92
C LYS A 236 -9.19 -28.02 2.85
N SER A 237 -9.76 -27.16 3.70
CA SER A 237 -9.43 -25.75 3.71
C SER A 237 -7.96 -25.49 4.04
N LEU A 238 -7.42 -24.42 3.46
CA LEU A 238 -6.08 -23.93 3.81
C LEU A 238 -6.03 -23.63 5.32
N GLN A 239 -5.09 -24.25 6.02
CA GLN A 239 -4.88 -24.09 7.45
C GLN A 239 -3.39 -24.05 7.76
N ASP A 240 -3.02 -23.20 8.69
CA ASP A 240 -1.68 -23.11 9.25
C ASP A 240 -1.63 -23.89 10.58
N LYS A 241 -1.56 -25.25 10.47
CA LYS A 241 -1.75 -26.18 11.62
C LYS A 241 -0.74 -25.95 12.73
N ASP A 242 0.49 -25.55 12.40
CA ASP A 242 1.54 -25.26 13.38
C ASP A 242 1.29 -23.93 14.14
N ARG A 243 0.22 -23.21 13.80
CA ARG A 243 -0.15 -21.90 14.38
C ARG A 243 -1.42 -21.91 15.20
N PHE A 244 -2.00 -23.06 15.51
CA PHE A 244 -3.22 -23.14 16.32
C PHE A 244 -3.03 -22.56 17.74
N ASP A 245 -1.90 -22.84 18.39
CA ASP A 245 -1.60 -22.25 19.70
C ASP A 245 -1.44 -20.72 19.62
N LEU A 246 -0.81 -20.24 18.54
CA LEU A 246 -0.70 -18.82 18.29
C LEU A 246 -2.07 -18.17 18.09
N ALA A 247 -2.96 -18.79 17.32
CA ALA A 247 -4.32 -18.28 17.10
C ALA A 247 -5.10 -18.20 18.41
N ARG A 248 -5.05 -19.26 19.26
CA ARG A 248 -5.66 -19.25 20.59
C ARG A 248 -5.11 -18.16 21.49
N ASN A 249 -3.78 -17.97 21.50
CA ASN A 249 -3.13 -16.94 22.30
C ASN A 249 -3.52 -15.53 21.85
N LEU A 250 -3.63 -15.29 20.53
CA LEU A 250 -4.08 -14.00 19.98
C LEU A 250 -5.53 -13.70 20.38
N MET A 251 -6.43 -14.67 20.27
CA MET A 251 -7.83 -14.49 20.67
C MET A 251 -7.94 -14.19 22.17
N LYS A 252 -7.20 -14.94 23.02
CA LYS A 252 -7.15 -14.68 24.45
C LYS A 252 -6.59 -13.31 24.76
N LYS A 253 -5.46 -12.94 24.16
CA LYS A 253 -4.82 -11.63 24.37
C LYS A 253 -5.75 -10.49 23.96
N ALA A 254 -6.42 -10.58 22.82
CA ALA A 254 -7.38 -9.59 22.39
C ALA A 254 -8.50 -9.40 23.42
N HIS A 255 -9.10 -10.50 23.89
CA HIS A 255 -10.13 -10.46 24.92
C HIS A 255 -9.62 -9.79 26.21
N ASP A 256 -8.43 -10.18 26.69
CA ASP A 256 -7.81 -9.61 27.90
C ASP A 256 -7.53 -8.10 27.76
N MET A 257 -7.36 -7.60 26.53
CA MET A 257 -7.15 -6.18 26.22
C MET A 257 -8.44 -5.41 25.96
N GLY A 258 -9.60 -6.08 25.96
CA GLY A 258 -10.90 -5.46 25.66
C GLY A 258 -11.18 -5.28 24.18
N SER A 259 -10.44 -5.95 23.30
CA SER A 259 -10.72 -6.06 21.86
C SER A 259 -11.38 -7.41 21.55
N GLU A 260 -12.28 -7.43 20.58
CA GLU A 260 -12.95 -8.65 20.14
C GLU A 260 -12.38 -9.13 18.80
N ILE A 261 -12.01 -10.40 18.69
CA ILE A 261 -11.75 -11.04 17.41
C ILE A 261 -13.01 -11.77 16.96
N MET A 262 -13.66 -11.28 15.90
CA MET A 262 -14.84 -11.89 15.29
C MET A 262 -14.41 -12.84 14.19
N LEU A 263 -14.84 -14.10 14.28
CA LEU A 263 -14.58 -15.15 13.32
C LEU A 263 -15.83 -15.46 12.48
N PRO A 264 -15.68 -15.98 11.25
CA PRO A 264 -16.80 -16.46 10.46
C PRO A 264 -17.59 -17.56 11.18
N VAL A 265 -18.91 -17.51 11.05
CA VAL A 265 -19.84 -18.50 11.60
C VAL A 265 -20.35 -19.46 10.52
N ASP A 266 -20.25 -19.07 9.26
CA ASP A 266 -20.55 -19.88 8.07
C ASP A 266 -19.63 -19.50 6.90
N PHE A 267 -19.60 -20.36 5.90
CA PHE A 267 -18.64 -20.27 4.80
C PHE A 267 -19.32 -20.62 3.48
N MET A 268 -18.87 -20.00 2.39
CA MET A 268 -19.05 -20.49 1.04
C MET A 268 -17.94 -21.48 0.74
N ALA A 269 -18.29 -22.75 0.67
CA ALA A 269 -17.37 -23.85 0.42
C ALA A 269 -17.38 -24.28 -1.03
N GLY A 270 -16.24 -24.72 -1.54
CA GLY A 270 -16.08 -25.42 -2.81
C GLY A 270 -15.55 -26.85 -2.59
N ASP A 271 -15.86 -27.77 -3.48
CA ASP A 271 -15.28 -29.12 -3.50
C ASP A 271 -13.92 -29.18 -4.23
N ALA A 272 -13.56 -28.09 -4.93
CA ALA A 272 -12.28 -27.89 -5.58
C ALA A 272 -11.90 -26.39 -5.55
N PHE A 273 -10.61 -26.09 -5.67
CA PHE A 273 -10.11 -24.73 -5.88
C PHE A 273 -10.23 -24.36 -7.37
N ALA A 274 -11.46 -24.09 -7.82
CA ALA A 274 -11.78 -23.80 -9.20
C ALA A 274 -13.06 -22.95 -9.30
N GLU A 275 -13.16 -22.13 -10.33
CA GLU A 275 -14.31 -21.25 -10.55
C GLU A 275 -15.60 -22.03 -10.84
N ASP A 276 -15.48 -23.22 -11.45
CA ASP A 276 -16.56 -24.15 -11.77
C ASP A 276 -16.80 -25.23 -10.70
N ALA A 277 -16.21 -25.09 -9.51
CA ALA A 277 -16.42 -26.00 -8.40
C ALA A 277 -17.89 -26.06 -7.97
N ASN A 278 -18.35 -27.22 -7.49
CA ASN A 278 -19.62 -27.26 -6.77
C ASN A 278 -19.51 -26.45 -5.47
N THR A 279 -20.52 -25.64 -5.20
CA THR A 279 -20.52 -24.75 -4.04
C THR A 279 -21.58 -25.14 -3.03
N LYS A 280 -21.30 -24.90 -1.76
CA LYS A 280 -22.24 -25.11 -0.66
C LYS A 280 -21.99 -24.13 0.47
N VAL A 281 -23.06 -23.62 1.08
CA VAL A 281 -22.96 -22.87 2.34
C VAL A 281 -22.96 -23.86 3.49
N LEU A 282 -21.94 -23.79 4.33
CA LEU A 282 -21.78 -24.64 5.51
C LEU A 282 -21.49 -23.80 6.75
N SER A 283 -22.13 -24.12 7.88
CA SER A 283 -21.74 -23.58 9.19
C SER A 283 -20.42 -24.20 9.65
N LYS A 284 -19.76 -23.60 10.62
CA LYS A 284 -18.51 -24.16 11.19
C LYS A 284 -18.71 -25.52 11.83
N GLU A 285 -19.92 -25.80 12.34
CA GLU A 285 -20.30 -27.08 12.97
C GLU A 285 -20.55 -28.20 11.94
N GLU A 286 -20.93 -27.83 10.70
CA GLU A 286 -21.24 -28.75 9.60
C GLU A 286 -20.06 -28.99 8.67
N PHE A 287 -18.98 -28.21 8.83
CA PHE A 287 -17.86 -28.22 7.93
C PHE A 287 -17.04 -29.51 8.06
N GLN A 288 -16.73 -30.15 6.94
CA GLN A 288 -15.93 -31.38 6.88
C GLN A 288 -15.37 -31.63 5.47
N ASP A 289 -14.47 -32.61 5.37
CA ASP A 289 -13.98 -33.12 4.08
C ASP A 289 -15.19 -33.61 3.20
N PRO A 290 -15.21 -33.41 1.87
CA PRO A 290 -14.13 -32.92 1.02
C PRO A 290 -14.12 -31.38 0.81
N TRP A 291 -14.93 -30.62 1.54
CA TRP A 291 -15.12 -29.20 1.34
C TRP A 291 -13.90 -28.37 1.77
N MET A 292 -13.71 -27.25 1.07
CA MET A 292 -12.73 -26.22 1.44
C MET A 292 -13.42 -24.85 1.47
N VAL A 293 -13.01 -24.00 2.41
CA VAL A 293 -13.48 -22.62 2.50
C VAL A 293 -12.85 -21.80 1.39
N LEU A 294 -13.68 -21.12 0.59
CA LEU A 294 -13.24 -20.21 -0.47
C LEU A 294 -13.79 -18.78 -0.31
N ASP A 295 -14.82 -18.58 0.53
CA ASP A 295 -15.31 -17.26 0.94
C ASP A 295 -16.03 -17.35 2.30
N ILE A 296 -16.31 -16.22 2.92
CA ILE A 296 -17.19 -16.14 4.07
C ILE A 296 -18.65 -16.37 3.64
N GLY A 297 -19.45 -16.96 4.52
CA GLY A 297 -20.84 -17.26 4.23
C GLY A 297 -21.81 -16.08 4.43
N PRO A 298 -23.08 -16.24 4.03
CA PRO A 298 -24.05 -15.16 4.07
C PRO A 298 -24.37 -14.67 5.49
N LYS A 299 -24.40 -15.55 6.49
CA LYS A 299 -24.62 -15.14 7.89
C LYS A 299 -23.43 -14.35 8.44
N THR A 300 -22.20 -14.73 8.05
CA THR A 300 -21.00 -14.01 8.41
C THR A 300 -20.99 -12.61 7.77
N ILE A 301 -21.35 -12.52 6.49
CA ILE A 301 -21.49 -11.23 5.79
C ILE A 301 -22.46 -10.32 6.52
N GLU A 302 -23.67 -10.82 6.86
CA GLU A 302 -24.67 -10.05 7.60
C GLU A 302 -24.14 -9.57 8.95
N LEU A 303 -23.53 -10.46 9.73
CA LEU A 303 -22.95 -10.15 11.03
C LEU A 303 -21.85 -9.07 10.93
N TYR A 304 -20.97 -9.18 9.93
CA TYR A 304 -19.88 -8.22 9.74
C TYR A 304 -20.42 -6.86 9.29
N VAL A 305 -21.37 -6.84 8.34
CA VAL A 305 -22.00 -5.59 7.90
C VAL A 305 -22.74 -4.89 9.05
N GLU A 306 -23.50 -5.60 9.87
CA GLU A 306 -24.17 -5.02 11.03
C GLU A 306 -23.19 -4.48 12.08
N THR A 307 -22.05 -5.13 12.23
CA THR A 307 -20.98 -4.64 13.11
C THR A 307 -20.38 -3.35 12.53
N LEU A 308 -20.06 -3.33 11.24
CA LEU A 308 -19.44 -2.18 10.56
C LEU A 308 -20.32 -0.93 10.59
N LYS A 309 -21.64 -1.06 10.50
CA LYS A 309 -22.59 0.06 10.59
C LYS A 309 -22.49 0.87 11.88
N LYS A 310 -21.96 0.28 12.95
CA LYS A 310 -21.79 0.93 14.25
C LYS A 310 -20.45 1.64 14.40
N MET A 311 -19.53 1.43 13.45
CA MET A 311 -18.15 1.91 13.55
C MET A 311 -18.02 3.37 13.09
N LYS A 312 -17.06 4.08 13.68
CA LYS A 312 -16.65 5.42 13.28
C LYS A 312 -15.30 5.44 12.58
N THR A 313 -14.51 4.41 12.76
CA THR A 313 -13.26 4.17 12.03
C THR A 313 -13.22 2.72 11.57
N VAL A 314 -12.84 2.49 10.30
CA VAL A 314 -12.64 1.15 9.76
C VAL A 314 -11.36 1.13 8.93
N VAL A 315 -10.47 0.19 9.26
CA VAL A 315 -9.27 -0.10 8.46
C VAL A 315 -9.42 -1.50 7.86
N TRP A 316 -9.20 -1.65 6.56
CA TRP A 316 -9.31 -2.94 5.88
C TRP A 316 -8.00 -3.31 5.17
N ASN A 317 -7.53 -4.54 5.43
CA ASN A 317 -6.37 -5.14 4.77
C ASN A 317 -6.60 -6.63 4.47
N GLY A 318 -6.69 -6.96 3.19
CA GLY A 318 -6.82 -8.34 2.69
C GLY A 318 -8.26 -8.80 2.44
N PRO A 319 -8.49 -9.64 1.41
CA PRO A 319 -9.80 -10.11 1.01
C PRO A 319 -10.39 -11.12 1.98
N MET A 320 -11.73 -11.27 1.92
CA MET A 320 -12.49 -12.22 2.75
C MET A 320 -12.56 -13.62 2.15
N GLY A 321 -12.26 -13.76 0.87
CA GLY A 321 -12.30 -15.00 0.10
C GLY A 321 -11.49 -14.91 -1.18
N VAL A 322 -11.62 -15.90 -2.05
CA VAL A 322 -10.97 -15.97 -3.38
C VAL A 322 -11.79 -15.14 -4.37
N PHE A 323 -11.73 -13.81 -4.21
CA PHE A 323 -12.62 -12.87 -4.92
C PHE A 323 -12.37 -12.84 -6.44
N GLU A 324 -11.23 -13.32 -6.91
CA GLU A 324 -10.92 -13.45 -8.34
C GLU A 324 -11.79 -14.50 -9.05
N MET A 325 -12.42 -15.40 -8.29
CA MET A 325 -13.39 -16.38 -8.77
C MET A 325 -14.80 -15.90 -8.42
N GLU A 326 -15.65 -15.67 -9.43
CA GLU A 326 -16.99 -15.08 -9.26
C GLU A 326 -17.82 -15.74 -8.15
N PRO A 327 -17.92 -17.08 -8.01
CA PRO A 327 -18.73 -17.72 -6.96
C PRO A 327 -18.25 -17.41 -5.54
N PHE A 328 -17.01 -16.95 -5.36
CA PHE A 328 -16.34 -16.72 -4.08
C PHE A 328 -15.96 -15.24 -3.86
N SER A 329 -16.52 -14.34 -4.64
CA SER A 329 -16.27 -12.89 -4.56
C SER A 329 -17.24 -12.14 -3.65
N LYS A 330 -18.40 -12.75 -3.35
CA LYS A 330 -19.52 -12.09 -2.70
C LYS A 330 -19.19 -11.52 -1.33
N GLY A 331 -18.43 -12.25 -0.52
CA GLY A 331 -17.98 -11.80 0.81
C GLY A 331 -17.19 -10.52 0.72
N THR A 332 -16.11 -10.55 -0.06
CA THR A 332 -15.20 -9.40 -0.25
C THR A 332 -15.94 -8.19 -0.86
N PHE A 333 -16.73 -8.40 -1.90
CA PHE A 333 -17.44 -7.30 -2.59
C PHE A 333 -18.55 -6.69 -1.74
N THR A 334 -19.25 -7.49 -0.94
CA THR A 334 -20.31 -6.98 -0.05
C THR A 334 -19.71 -6.15 1.09
N ILE A 335 -18.60 -6.60 1.67
CA ILE A 335 -17.87 -5.84 2.70
C ILE A 335 -17.37 -4.51 2.12
N ALA A 336 -16.78 -4.51 0.90
CA ALA A 336 -16.33 -3.29 0.24
C ALA A 336 -17.48 -2.28 0.05
N LYS A 337 -18.63 -2.74 -0.47
CA LYS A 337 -19.81 -1.90 -0.67
C LYS A 337 -20.37 -1.38 0.65
N ALA A 338 -20.46 -2.23 1.67
CA ALA A 338 -20.91 -1.82 2.99
C ALA A 338 -20.01 -0.73 3.60
N MET A 339 -18.68 -0.88 3.48
CA MET A 339 -17.74 0.14 3.94
C MET A 339 -17.89 1.45 3.19
N ALA A 340 -18.12 1.41 1.87
CA ALA A 340 -18.29 2.60 1.02
C ALA A 340 -19.51 3.46 1.41
N ASP A 341 -20.50 2.85 2.07
CA ASP A 341 -21.75 3.51 2.49
C ASP A 341 -21.72 3.97 3.97
N LEU A 342 -20.61 3.75 4.69
CA LEU A 342 -20.52 4.13 6.10
C LEU A 342 -20.31 5.65 6.28
N ASP A 343 -20.96 6.22 7.31
CA ASP A 343 -20.61 7.52 7.87
C ASP A 343 -19.45 7.34 8.88
N ALA A 344 -18.26 7.04 8.35
CA ALA A 344 -17.08 6.69 9.12
C ALA A 344 -15.79 7.06 8.37
N THR A 345 -14.69 7.17 9.09
CA THR A 345 -13.35 7.21 8.48
C THR A 345 -12.98 5.82 8.02
N THR A 346 -12.84 5.63 6.69
CA THR A 346 -12.56 4.35 6.07
C THR A 346 -11.21 4.36 5.36
N VAL A 347 -10.33 3.43 5.72
CA VAL A 347 -8.97 3.33 5.17
C VAL A 347 -8.75 1.92 4.60
N ILE A 348 -8.31 1.89 3.35
CA ILE A 348 -7.95 0.65 2.65
C ILE A 348 -6.42 0.55 2.60
N GLY A 349 -5.89 -0.54 3.15
CA GLY A 349 -4.47 -0.87 3.09
C GLY A 349 -4.22 -2.18 2.34
N GLY A 350 -3.17 -2.22 1.51
CA GLY A 350 -2.80 -3.41 0.74
C GLY A 350 -3.36 -3.46 -0.68
N GLY A 351 -2.59 -4.08 -1.57
CA GLY A 351 -2.86 -4.07 -3.01
C GLY A 351 -4.14 -4.83 -3.40
N GLU A 352 -4.42 -5.98 -2.78
CA GLU A 352 -5.61 -6.78 -3.08
C GLU A 352 -6.89 -6.04 -2.70
N SER A 353 -6.96 -5.45 -1.51
CA SER A 353 -8.11 -4.66 -1.08
C SER A 353 -8.32 -3.42 -1.94
N ALA A 354 -7.23 -2.75 -2.34
CA ALA A 354 -7.29 -1.62 -3.24
C ALA A 354 -7.79 -2.02 -4.62
N SER A 355 -7.37 -3.17 -5.16
CA SER A 355 -7.84 -3.67 -6.47
C SER A 355 -9.34 -3.97 -6.47
N VAL A 356 -9.88 -4.51 -5.38
CA VAL A 356 -11.34 -4.72 -5.22
C VAL A 356 -12.10 -3.40 -5.26
N VAL A 357 -11.61 -2.40 -4.54
CA VAL A 357 -12.23 -1.06 -4.51
C VAL A 357 -12.22 -0.42 -5.91
N ASP A 358 -11.15 -0.59 -6.65
CA ASP A 358 -11.02 -0.10 -8.03
C ASP A 358 -11.93 -0.84 -9.01
N GLU A 359 -11.98 -2.18 -8.93
CA GLU A 359 -12.86 -3.01 -9.76
C GLU A 359 -14.34 -2.62 -9.58
N LEU A 360 -14.73 -2.29 -8.35
CA LEU A 360 -16.08 -1.85 -8.02
C LEU A 360 -16.33 -0.36 -8.31
N GLY A 361 -15.31 0.41 -8.71
CA GLY A 361 -15.44 1.85 -8.95
C GLY A 361 -15.78 2.67 -7.70
N LEU A 362 -15.35 2.22 -6.52
CA LEU A 362 -15.73 2.79 -5.23
C LEU A 362 -14.65 3.70 -4.61
N GLY A 363 -13.53 3.94 -5.29
CA GLY A 363 -12.38 4.67 -4.73
C GLY A 363 -12.75 5.99 -4.04
N ASP A 364 -13.61 6.79 -4.65
CA ASP A 364 -14.03 8.10 -4.14
C ASP A 364 -14.95 8.02 -2.90
N LYS A 365 -15.44 6.84 -2.56
CA LYS A 365 -16.30 6.61 -1.39
C LYS A 365 -15.52 6.39 -0.10
N PHE A 366 -14.22 6.08 -0.20
CA PHE A 366 -13.35 5.84 0.95
C PHE A 366 -12.61 7.11 1.35
N SER A 367 -12.35 7.27 2.64
CA SER A 367 -11.54 8.39 3.14
C SER A 367 -10.11 8.31 2.60
N HIS A 368 -9.57 7.09 2.47
CA HIS A 368 -8.26 6.85 1.88
C HIS A 368 -8.13 5.42 1.35
N VAL A 369 -7.62 5.31 0.11
CA VAL A 369 -7.17 4.05 -0.49
C VAL A 369 -5.67 4.15 -0.67
N SER A 370 -4.91 3.37 0.11
CA SER A 370 -3.44 3.45 0.09
C SER A 370 -2.86 2.89 -1.21
N THR A 371 -1.92 3.62 -1.76
CA THR A 371 -1.13 3.18 -2.92
C THR A 371 0.08 2.33 -2.54
N GLY A 372 0.33 2.14 -1.25
CA GLY A 372 1.61 1.70 -0.71
C GLY A 372 1.88 0.20 -0.68
N GLY A 373 0.88 -0.65 -0.90
CA GLY A 373 1.08 -2.11 -0.87
C GLY A 373 1.81 -2.59 0.39
N GLY A 374 3.06 -3.02 0.25
CA GLY A 374 3.90 -3.49 1.36
C GLY A 374 4.19 -2.42 2.41
N ALA A 375 4.36 -1.16 2.01
CA ALA A 375 4.58 -0.06 2.96
C ALA A 375 3.35 0.16 3.85
N SER A 376 2.15 0.05 3.29
CA SER A 376 0.90 0.13 4.08
C SER A 376 0.83 -1.00 5.11
N LEU A 377 1.20 -2.22 4.70
CA LEU A 377 1.21 -3.38 5.58
C LEU A 377 2.16 -3.16 6.76
N GLU A 378 3.41 -2.77 6.50
CA GLU A 378 4.40 -2.52 7.55
C GLU A 378 3.97 -1.38 8.51
N MET A 379 3.28 -0.34 8.02
CA MET A 379 2.69 0.67 8.92
C MET A 379 1.57 0.09 9.79
N LEU A 380 0.71 -0.76 9.23
CA LEU A 380 -0.33 -1.45 9.99
C LEU A 380 0.26 -2.42 11.03
N GLU A 381 1.46 -2.93 10.81
CA GLU A 381 2.26 -3.70 11.76
C GLU A 381 2.86 -2.84 12.89
N GLY A 382 2.74 -1.52 12.81
CA GLY A 382 3.33 -0.57 13.74
C GLY A 382 4.81 -0.27 13.47
N MET A 383 5.31 -0.62 12.30
CA MET A 383 6.70 -0.38 11.94
C MET A 383 6.92 1.06 11.48
N VAL A 384 8.03 1.64 11.90
CA VAL A 384 8.49 2.94 11.37
C VAL A 384 9.23 2.71 10.06
N LEU A 385 8.66 3.22 8.96
CA LEU A 385 9.26 3.05 7.63
C LEU A 385 10.54 3.87 7.49
N PRO A 386 11.65 3.31 6.95
CA PRO A 386 12.90 4.03 6.74
C PRO A 386 12.75 5.34 5.96
N GLY A 387 11.91 5.34 4.91
CA GLY A 387 11.64 6.52 4.09
C GLY A 387 10.78 7.59 4.77
N VAL A 388 10.15 7.25 5.89
CA VAL A 388 9.43 8.20 6.75
C VAL A 388 10.33 8.66 7.89
N ALA A 389 11.11 7.76 8.48
CA ALA A 389 12.05 8.08 9.55
C ALA A 389 13.10 9.12 9.14
N ILE A 390 13.57 9.05 7.88
CA ILE A 390 14.60 9.94 7.34
C ILE A 390 14.12 11.37 7.07
N LEU A 391 12.81 11.61 7.03
CA LEU A 391 12.26 12.94 6.81
C LEU A 391 12.64 13.89 7.94
N ALA A 392 12.93 15.15 7.59
CA ALA A 392 13.20 16.21 8.55
C ALA A 392 12.01 16.43 9.49
N ASP A 393 12.29 16.60 10.77
CA ASP A 393 11.27 16.91 11.77
C ASP A 393 10.88 18.40 11.71
N LYS A 394 9.63 18.71 12.02
CA LYS A 394 9.22 20.10 12.30
C LYS A 394 9.81 20.53 13.64
N GLU A 395 10.32 21.78 13.69
CA GLU A 395 10.75 22.43 14.92
C GLU A 395 9.61 22.67 15.90
#